data_f357a3284b32f58ab9a8a612fed2eb3e
#
_entry.id   f357a3284b32f58ab9a8a612fed2eb3e
#
_cell.length_a   1.000
_cell.length_b   1.000
_cell.length_c   1.000
_cell.angle_alpha   90.00
_cell.angle_beta   90.00
_cell.angle_gamma   90.00
#
_symmetry.space_group_name_H-M   'P 1'
#
loop_
_entity.id
_entity.type
_entity.pdbx_description
1 polymer ?
#
loop_
_entity_poly.entity_id
_entity_poly.type
_entity_poly.pdbx_seq_one_letter_code
_entity_poly.pdbx_strand_id
1 'polypeptide(L)'
;MTHQNIYKVAKTLSSRTNIKTISIINDYLYCHYKYHITLFEYQLFDCYKMTNEEKQNLLTNKYNQKLIKTYNNQSLKEITYSRHKFNKKFYPFLNYKWLELNGDNITDFYDFIQNKNYIYAKYDLKAKNDTKKIKIDLKNYTTVYNDLYLSKMTILESAIKQDEVLDRLNPNNLSFIRFITFKDNIIFSYLVTSKEDYEVTTSNQIIASINLDTGLIDSPFYDLSKNIYEEHPLTKSPLLWLTIPKWPRTLRLVNRIQNTIPDNKYLQIDIVMTNDGPSLKDISTMPNYQEFQLLSLLNHHKLIKDMFE
;
A
#
# COMPACT_ATOMS: atom_id res chain seq x y z
N MET A 1 23.21 -10.69 -10.35
CA MET A 1 22.71 -11.89 -9.62
C MET A 1 23.79 -12.95 -9.64
N THR A 2 24.15 -13.52 -8.51
CA THR A 2 25.18 -14.56 -8.46
C THR A 2 24.55 -15.93 -8.77
N HIS A 3 25.27 -16.81 -9.48
CA HIS A 3 24.85 -18.19 -9.77
C HIS A 3 24.46 -18.97 -8.50
N GLN A 4 25.08 -18.66 -7.36
CA GLN A 4 24.75 -19.23 -6.05
C GLN A 4 23.31 -18.97 -5.59
N ASN A 5 22.76 -17.78 -5.88
CA ASN A 5 21.38 -17.46 -5.51
C ASN A 5 20.35 -18.25 -6.33
N ILE A 6 20.61 -18.44 -7.63
CA ILE A 6 19.72 -19.22 -8.52
C ILE A 6 19.67 -20.67 -8.05
N TYR A 7 20.84 -21.28 -7.79
CA TYR A 7 20.93 -22.65 -7.31
C TYR A 7 20.20 -22.84 -5.96
N LYS A 8 20.40 -21.92 -5.00
CA LYS A 8 19.74 -21.95 -3.68
C LYS A 8 18.21 -21.92 -3.80
N VAL A 9 17.69 -21.00 -4.61
CA VAL A 9 16.23 -20.88 -4.84
C VAL A 9 15.72 -22.15 -5.53
N ALA A 10 16.36 -22.60 -6.60
CA ALA A 10 15.95 -23.80 -7.32
C ALA A 10 15.97 -25.06 -6.44
N LYS A 11 16.97 -25.20 -5.56
CA LYS A 11 17.03 -26.29 -4.59
C LYS A 11 15.90 -26.24 -3.58
N THR A 12 15.56 -25.04 -3.07
CA THR A 12 14.42 -24.84 -2.16
C THR A 12 13.10 -25.18 -2.82
N LEU A 13 12.89 -24.75 -4.08
CA LEU A 13 11.69 -25.09 -4.82
C LEU A 13 11.62 -26.59 -5.14
N SER A 14 12.73 -27.20 -5.53
CA SER A 14 12.83 -28.65 -5.79
C SER A 14 12.48 -29.48 -4.55
N SER A 15 12.88 -29.06 -3.34
CA SER A 15 12.53 -29.77 -2.10
C SER A 15 11.05 -29.69 -1.72
N ARG A 16 10.32 -28.73 -2.26
CA ARG A 16 8.88 -28.51 -2.03
C ARG A 16 7.99 -29.02 -3.17
N THR A 17 8.62 -29.46 -4.25
CA THR A 17 7.95 -29.91 -5.46
C THR A 17 8.62 -31.19 -5.96
N ASN A 18 7.98 -31.97 -6.81
CA ASN A 18 8.61 -33.13 -7.43
C ASN A 18 9.45 -32.75 -8.67
N ILE A 19 9.85 -31.48 -8.83
CA ILE A 19 10.59 -30.99 -9.99
C ILE A 19 12.09 -31.00 -9.69
N LYS A 20 12.90 -31.55 -10.60
CA LYS A 20 14.36 -31.58 -10.45
C LYS A 20 14.95 -30.18 -10.44
N THR A 21 15.92 -29.92 -9.57
CA THR A 21 16.61 -28.63 -9.43
C THR A 21 17.11 -28.08 -10.79
N ILE A 22 17.70 -28.93 -11.63
CA ILE A 22 18.21 -28.52 -12.95
C ILE A 22 17.09 -28.07 -13.89
N SER A 23 15.92 -28.70 -13.82
CA SER A 23 14.74 -28.30 -14.61
C SER A 23 14.23 -26.93 -14.20
N ILE A 24 14.21 -26.64 -12.90
CA ILE A 24 13.83 -25.31 -12.37
C ILE A 24 14.84 -24.24 -12.82
N ILE A 25 16.14 -24.54 -12.79
CA ILE A 25 17.17 -23.61 -13.24
C ILE A 25 16.98 -23.29 -14.72
N ASN A 26 16.81 -24.30 -15.56
CA ASN A 26 16.64 -24.12 -17.00
C ASN A 26 15.36 -23.33 -17.33
N ASP A 27 14.25 -23.66 -16.67
CA ASP A 27 12.98 -22.92 -16.83
C ASP A 27 13.10 -21.46 -16.36
N TYR A 28 13.76 -21.21 -15.22
CA TYR A 28 14.04 -19.85 -14.78
C TYR A 28 14.89 -19.08 -15.80
N LEU A 29 15.97 -19.65 -16.28
CA LEU A 29 16.82 -18.99 -17.27
C LEU A 29 16.03 -18.65 -18.55
N TYR A 30 15.22 -19.57 -19.04
CA TYR A 30 14.32 -19.31 -20.16
C TYR A 30 13.36 -18.15 -19.86
N CYS A 31 12.71 -18.15 -18.69
CA CYS A 31 11.80 -17.08 -18.25
C CYS A 31 12.52 -15.74 -18.16
N HIS A 32 13.71 -15.73 -17.62
CA HIS A 32 14.52 -14.52 -17.47
C HIS A 32 14.87 -13.88 -18.82
N TYR A 33 15.37 -14.68 -19.76
CA TYR A 33 15.78 -14.16 -21.08
C TYR A 33 14.58 -13.81 -21.96
N LYS A 34 13.54 -14.64 -21.98
CA LYS A 34 12.41 -14.45 -22.88
C LYS A 34 11.37 -13.47 -22.36
N TYR A 35 11.02 -13.57 -21.09
CA TYR A 35 9.91 -12.79 -20.48
C TYR A 35 10.39 -11.70 -19.53
N HIS A 36 11.70 -11.60 -19.28
CA HIS A 36 12.30 -10.66 -18.33
C HIS A 36 11.82 -10.85 -16.87
N ILE A 37 11.46 -12.07 -16.51
CA ILE A 37 11.06 -12.44 -15.16
C ILE A 37 12.31 -12.46 -14.28
N THR A 38 12.28 -11.73 -13.16
CA THR A 38 13.37 -11.76 -12.16
C THR A 38 13.28 -13.04 -11.31
N LEU A 39 14.36 -13.41 -10.61
CA LEU A 39 14.35 -14.57 -9.72
C LEU A 39 13.32 -14.43 -8.58
N PHE A 40 13.15 -13.22 -8.09
CA PHE A 40 12.14 -12.92 -7.07
C PHE A 40 10.72 -13.14 -7.62
N GLU A 41 10.40 -12.61 -8.81
CA GLU A 41 9.11 -12.80 -9.47
C GLU A 41 8.84 -14.27 -9.79
N TYR A 42 9.86 -14.99 -10.26
CA TYR A 42 9.76 -16.41 -10.54
C TYR A 42 9.34 -17.22 -9.32
N GLN A 43 9.89 -16.88 -8.15
CA GLN A 43 9.55 -17.51 -6.88
C GLN A 43 8.20 -17.03 -6.35
N LEU A 44 7.95 -15.70 -6.38
CA LEU A 44 6.73 -15.10 -5.86
C LEU A 44 5.49 -15.59 -6.57
N PHE A 45 5.55 -15.70 -7.90
CA PHE A 45 4.40 -16.09 -8.72
C PHE A 45 4.35 -17.59 -9.05
N ASP A 46 5.23 -18.41 -8.49
CA ASP A 46 5.33 -19.85 -8.78
C ASP A 46 5.45 -20.15 -10.30
N CYS A 47 6.26 -19.37 -11.02
CA CYS A 47 6.36 -19.46 -12.49
C CYS A 47 6.69 -20.89 -13.00
N TYR A 48 7.32 -21.71 -12.18
CA TYR A 48 7.61 -23.13 -12.50
C TYR A 48 6.35 -23.99 -12.65
N LYS A 49 5.18 -23.50 -12.24
CA LYS A 49 3.86 -24.17 -12.43
C LYS A 49 3.12 -23.63 -13.66
N MET A 50 3.56 -22.51 -14.23
CA MET A 50 2.84 -21.79 -15.27
C MET A 50 3.17 -22.30 -16.67
N THR A 51 2.18 -22.22 -17.54
CA THR A 51 2.36 -22.35 -19.00
C THR A 51 3.15 -21.18 -19.57
N ASN A 52 3.64 -21.31 -20.80
CA ASN A 52 4.35 -20.22 -21.48
C ASN A 52 3.45 -19.02 -21.76
N GLU A 53 2.17 -19.23 -21.99
CA GLU A 53 1.17 -18.18 -22.19
C GLU A 53 0.95 -17.38 -20.91
N GLU A 54 0.74 -18.04 -19.77
CA GLU A 54 0.64 -17.38 -18.47
C GLU A 54 1.89 -16.57 -18.13
N LYS A 55 3.10 -17.13 -18.36
CA LYS A 55 4.36 -16.42 -18.14
C LYS A 55 4.51 -15.17 -19.02
N GLN A 56 4.03 -15.21 -20.25
CA GLN A 56 4.05 -14.08 -21.19
C GLN A 56 3.14 -12.95 -20.72
N ASN A 57 2.04 -13.27 -20.06
CA ASN A 57 1.02 -12.34 -19.59
C ASN A 57 1.28 -11.78 -18.19
N LEU A 58 2.37 -12.17 -17.54
CA LEU A 58 2.78 -11.58 -16.26
C LEU A 58 3.20 -10.12 -16.42
N LEU A 59 2.76 -9.29 -15.47
CA LEU A 59 3.29 -7.95 -15.27
C LEU A 59 4.65 -8.06 -14.59
N THR A 60 5.72 -7.95 -15.36
CA THR A 60 7.10 -8.01 -14.84
C THR A 60 7.59 -6.63 -14.42
N ASN A 61 8.65 -6.58 -13.61
CA ASN A 61 9.29 -5.33 -13.23
C ASN A 61 9.65 -4.46 -14.44
N LYS A 62 10.17 -5.06 -15.50
CA LYS A 62 10.50 -4.34 -16.74
C LYS A 62 9.27 -3.70 -17.38
N TYR A 63 8.15 -4.43 -17.44
CA TYR A 63 6.91 -3.91 -18.00
C TYR A 63 6.30 -2.84 -17.09
N ASN A 64 6.29 -3.06 -15.77
CA ASN A 64 5.84 -2.07 -14.79
C ASN A 64 6.62 -0.75 -14.89
N GLN A 65 7.96 -0.82 -15.00
CA GLN A 65 8.79 0.37 -15.20
C GLN A 65 8.48 1.10 -16.53
N LYS A 66 8.14 0.35 -17.59
CA LYS A 66 7.70 0.93 -18.86
C LYS A 66 6.37 1.68 -18.66
N LEU A 67 5.38 1.08 -17.99
CA LEU A 67 4.10 1.75 -17.69
C LEU A 67 4.31 3.04 -16.90
N ILE A 68 5.12 2.99 -15.83
CA ILE A 68 5.42 4.17 -15.00
C ILE A 68 6.02 5.30 -15.85
N LYS A 69 7.00 4.99 -16.69
CA LYS A 69 7.68 5.99 -17.54
C LYS A 69 6.75 6.58 -18.61
N THR A 70 5.83 5.77 -19.14
CA THR A 70 4.94 6.18 -20.23
C THR A 70 3.76 6.99 -19.72
N TYR A 71 3.23 6.66 -18.54
CA TYR A 71 1.95 7.14 -18.07
C TYR A 71 2.01 8.06 -16.85
N ASN A 72 3.20 8.29 -16.26
CA ASN A 72 3.35 9.15 -15.10
C ASN A 72 4.36 10.28 -15.32
N ASN A 73 4.01 11.45 -14.81
CA ASN A 73 4.89 12.62 -14.78
C ASN A 73 5.74 12.62 -13.50
N GLN A 74 7.02 13.00 -13.63
CA GLN A 74 7.95 13.08 -12.50
C GLN A 74 7.57 14.15 -11.46
N SER A 75 6.85 15.21 -11.85
CA SER A 75 6.46 16.31 -10.96
C SER A 75 5.60 15.83 -9.77
N LEU A 76 4.74 14.83 -9.97
CA LEU A 76 3.93 14.28 -8.87
C LEU A 76 4.80 13.55 -7.83
N LYS A 77 5.92 12.98 -8.23
CA LYS A 77 6.84 12.31 -7.33
C LYS A 77 7.35 13.25 -6.24
N GLU A 78 7.71 14.49 -6.58
CA GLU A 78 8.16 15.47 -5.60
C GLU A 78 7.08 15.83 -4.58
N ILE A 79 5.82 15.94 -5.04
CA ILE A 79 4.68 16.20 -4.17
C ILE A 79 4.44 15.02 -3.22
N THR A 80 4.47 13.80 -3.74
CA THR A 80 4.21 12.61 -2.93
C THR A 80 5.35 12.25 -1.97
N TYR A 81 6.57 12.74 -2.21
CA TYR A 81 7.73 12.54 -1.32
C TYR A 81 7.77 13.52 -0.15
N SER A 82 7.20 14.73 -0.27
CA SER A 82 7.08 15.72 0.81
C SER A 82 5.70 15.62 1.44
N ARG A 83 5.62 15.39 2.74
CA ARG A 83 4.36 15.36 3.49
C ARG A 83 3.67 16.71 3.51
N HIS A 84 4.45 17.80 3.61
CA HIS A 84 3.93 19.17 3.51
C HIS A 84 3.25 19.40 2.15
N LYS A 85 3.99 19.16 1.05
CA LYS A 85 3.44 19.34 -0.31
C LYS A 85 2.22 18.44 -0.55
N PHE A 86 2.27 17.21 -0.07
CA PHE A 86 1.17 16.24 -0.16
C PHE A 86 -0.07 16.75 0.58
N ASN A 87 0.07 17.05 1.86
CA ASN A 87 -1.04 17.50 2.70
C ASN A 87 -1.65 18.81 2.16
N LYS A 88 -0.81 19.73 1.69
CA LYS A 88 -1.27 21.00 1.07
C LYS A 88 -2.07 20.76 -0.22
N LYS A 89 -1.54 19.93 -1.14
CA LYS A 89 -2.19 19.67 -2.44
C LYS A 89 -3.49 18.88 -2.29
N PHE A 90 -3.48 17.87 -1.43
CA PHE A 90 -4.58 16.94 -1.27
C PHE A 90 -5.48 17.23 -0.06
N TYR A 91 -5.33 18.40 0.55
CA TYR A 91 -6.12 18.83 1.72
C TYR A 91 -7.63 18.54 1.62
N PRO A 92 -8.32 18.78 0.48
CA PRO A 92 -9.76 18.51 0.36
C PRO A 92 -10.16 17.02 0.43
N PHE A 93 -9.19 16.12 0.42
CA PHE A 93 -9.38 14.67 0.46
C PHE A 93 -8.94 14.04 1.78
N LEU A 94 -8.44 14.86 2.73
CA LEU A 94 -7.97 14.43 4.04
C LEU A 94 -9.08 14.63 5.09
N ASN A 95 -9.39 13.61 5.87
CA ASN A 95 -10.31 13.69 7.02
C ASN A 95 -9.54 13.82 8.34
N TYR A 96 -8.33 14.38 8.29
CA TYR A 96 -7.53 14.69 9.47
C TYR A 96 -6.97 16.11 9.38
N LYS A 97 -6.73 16.73 10.52
CA LYS A 97 -6.07 18.02 10.61
C LYS A 97 -4.56 17.81 10.62
N TRP A 98 -3.84 18.74 10.04
CA TRP A 98 -2.38 18.74 10.06
C TRP A 98 -1.84 20.15 10.30
N LEU A 99 -0.61 20.24 10.80
CA LEU A 99 0.12 21.47 11.05
C LEU A 99 1.60 21.26 10.72
N GLU A 100 2.24 22.25 10.12
CA GLU A 100 3.69 22.31 9.98
C GLU A 100 4.27 23.25 11.02
N LEU A 101 5.29 22.79 11.75
CA LEU A 101 6.06 23.65 12.65
C LEU A 101 7.11 24.41 11.86
N ASN A 102 7.14 25.74 11.99
CA ASN A 102 8.06 26.63 11.26
C ASN A 102 9.06 27.36 12.17
N GLY A 103 8.99 27.15 13.48
CA GLY A 103 9.84 27.80 14.49
C GLY A 103 9.16 28.97 15.21
N ASP A 104 8.15 29.59 14.60
CA ASP A 104 7.50 30.79 15.15
C ASP A 104 6.00 30.63 15.45
N ASN A 105 5.42 29.46 15.11
CA ASN A 105 3.97 29.24 15.20
C ASN A 105 3.55 28.41 16.42
N ILE A 106 4.11 28.69 17.57
CA ILE A 106 3.82 27.97 18.82
C ILE A 106 2.37 28.15 19.27
N THR A 107 1.73 29.26 18.95
CA THR A 107 0.30 29.49 19.23
C THR A 107 -0.57 28.56 18.39
N ASP A 108 -0.29 28.42 17.08
CA ASP A 108 -1.00 27.48 16.20
C ASP A 108 -0.82 26.05 16.67
N PHE A 109 0.37 25.70 17.19
CA PHE A 109 0.62 24.40 17.78
C PHE A 109 -0.24 24.18 19.04
N TYR A 110 -0.32 25.16 19.93
CA TYR A 110 -1.18 25.08 21.11
C TYR A 110 -2.64 24.85 20.73
N ASP A 111 -3.17 25.61 19.78
CA ASP A 111 -4.54 25.45 19.28
C ASP A 111 -4.74 24.09 18.58
N PHE A 112 -3.73 23.63 17.85
CA PHE A 112 -3.77 22.34 17.17
C PHE A 112 -3.86 21.15 18.13
N ILE A 113 -3.19 21.21 19.28
CA ILE A 113 -3.17 20.11 20.25
C ILE A 113 -4.34 20.10 21.22
N GLN A 114 -5.11 21.21 21.32
CA GLN A 114 -6.27 21.26 22.19
C GLN A 114 -7.29 20.15 21.85
N ASN A 115 -7.91 19.59 22.90
CA ASN A 115 -8.88 18.52 22.81
C ASN A 115 -8.37 17.23 22.11
N LYS A 116 -7.07 17.00 22.11
CA LYS A 116 -6.44 15.78 21.61
C LYS A 116 -5.68 15.05 22.71
N ASN A 117 -5.83 13.74 22.77
CA ASN A 117 -5.05 12.90 23.67
C ASN A 117 -3.63 12.65 23.17
N TYR A 118 -3.47 12.60 21.84
CA TYR A 118 -2.20 12.41 21.15
C TYR A 118 -2.26 12.92 19.71
N ILE A 119 -1.09 13.16 19.16
CA ILE A 119 -0.86 13.50 17.76
C ILE A 119 0.24 12.61 17.18
N TYR A 120 0.36 12.61 15.87
CA TYR A 120 1.50 11.98 15.16
C TYR A 120 2.44 13.05 14.64
N ALA A 121 3.72 12.95 14.99
CA ALA A 121 4.78 13.79 14.47
C ALA A 121 5.60 13.01 13.43
N LYS A 122 5.93 13.64 12.32
CA LYS A 122 6.59 13.03 11.17
C LYS A 122 7.64 13.98 10.58
N TYR A 123 8.63 13.39 9.91
CA TYR A 123 9.50 14.15 9.03
C TYR A 123 8.75 14.57 7.76
N ASP A 124 9.13 15.68 7.15
CA ASP A 124 8.56 16.10 5.86
C ASP A 124 8.88 15.07 4.75
N LEU A 125 10.13 14.63 4.66
CA LEU A 125 10.52 13.67 3.64
C LEU A 125 10.11 12.24 4.04
N LYS A 126 9.30 11.59 3.22
CA LYS A 126 8.84 10.21 3.41
C LYS A 126 9.96 9.15 3.47
N ALA A 127 11.14 9.47 2.94
CA ALA A 127 12.30 8.57 3.02
C ALA A 127 12.74 8.30 4.47
N LYS A 128 12.43 9.21 5.40
CA LYS A 128 12.56 9.01 6.84
C LYS A 128 11.20 8.52 7.37
N ASN A 129 11.00 7.23 7.35
CA ASN A 129 9.68 6.63 7.61
C ASN A 129 9.32 6.53 9.11
N ASP A 130 9.91 7.39 9.95
CA ASP A 130 9.59 7.41 11.38
C ASP A 130 8.36 8.27 11.64
N THR A 131 7.36 7.65 12.24
CA THR A 131 6.18 8.32 12.79
C THR A 131 6.25 8.19 14.31
N LYS A 132 6.22 9.31 15.02
CA LYS A 132 6.22 9.34 16.47
C LYS A 132 4.84 9.69 17.00
N LYS A 133 4.25 8.82 17.80
CA LYS A 133 3.03 9.10 18.56
C LYS A 133 3.37 9.92 19.78
N ILE A 134 2.85 11.13 19.89
CA ILE A 134 3.11 12.07 20.98
C ILE A 134 1.86 12.16 21.85
N LYS A 135 1.96 11.76 23.10
CA LYS A 135 0.90 12.00 24.08
C LYS A 135 0.90 13.49 24.44
N ILE A 136 -0.26 14.10 24.44
CA ILE A 136 -0.42 15.52 24.73
C ILE A 136 -0.45 15.76 26.22
N ASP A 137 0.40 16.71 26.67
CA ASP A 137 0.34 17.34 27.98
C ASP A 137 0.41 18.86 27.76
N LEU A 138 -0.71 19.51 27.99
CA LEU A 138 -0.84 20.96 27.77
C LEU A 138 0.09 21.81 28.69
N LYS A 139 0.59 21.24 29.78
CA LYS A 139 1.51 21.96 30.68
C LYS A 139 2.92 22.06 30.09
N ASN A 140 3.32 21.11 29.24
CA ASN A 140 4.66 21.00 28.69
C ASN A 140 4.69 21.28 27.16
N TYR A 141 3.66 21.92 26.60
CA TYR A 141 3.54 22.09 25.15
C TYR A 141 4.71 22.85 24.52
N THR A 142 5.29 23.82 25.21
CA THR A 142 6.45 24.60 24.71
C THR A 142 7.69 23.74 24.55
N THR A 143 7.96 22.85 25.51
CA THR A 143 9.06 21.90 25.44
C THR A 143 8.84 20.91 24.27
N VAL A 144 7.63 20.35 24.18
CA VAL A 144 7.27 19.43 23.08
C VAL A 144 7.43 20.10 21.71
N TYR A 145 6.98 21.35 21.55
CA TYR A 145 7.14 22.12 20.32
C TYR A 145 8.62 22.23 19.93
N ASN A 146 9.46 22.67 20.87
CA ASN A 146 10.90 22.87 20.62
C ASN A 146 11.59 21.54 20.28
N ASP A 147 11.30 20.47 21.01
CA ASP A 147 11.88 19.14 20.77
C ASP A 147 11.52 18.61 19.38
N LEU A 148 10.27 18.77 18.94
CA LEU A 148 9.82 18.34 17.64
C LEU A 148 10.47 19.19 16.52
N TYR A 149 10.53 20.50 16.69
CA TYR A 149 11.16 21.41 15.74
C TYR A 149 12.66 21.12 15.58
N LEU A 150 13.38 20.99 16.69
CA LEU A 150 14.83 20.66 16.69
C LEU A 150 15.11 19.29 16.10
N SER A 151 14.27 18.29 16.38
CA SER A 151 14.39 16.96 15.79
C SER A 151 13.96 16.86 14.32
N LYS A 152 13.48 17.99 13.72
CA LYS A 152 12.95 18.05 12.33
C LYS A 152 11.71 17.19 12.08
N MET A 153 11.00 16.79 13.12
CA MET A 153 9.69 16.13 13.02
C MET A 153 8.59 17.20 12.96
N THR A 154 8.60 17.99 11.91
CA THR A 154 7.82 19.23 11.81
C THR A 154 6.41 19.05 11.27
N ILE A 155 6.07 17.91 10.69
CA ILE A 155 4.72 17.65 10.19
C ILE A 155 3.90 16.93 11.25
N LEU A 156 2.87 17.60 11.73
CA LEU A 156 1.98 17.08 12.75
C LEU A 156 0.64 16.69 12.13
N GLU A 157 0.14 15.53 12.48
CA GLU A 157 -1.16 15.04 12.02
C GLU A 157 -2.03 14.64 13.22
N SER A 158 -3.32 14.97 13.18
CA SER A 158 -4.26 14.45 14.17
C SER A 158 -4.50 12.95 13.96
N ALA A 159 -4.86 12.25 15.02
CA ALA A 159 -5.24 10.85 14.91
C ALA A 159 -6.44 10.67 13.97
N ILE A 160 -6.36 9.66 13.14
CA ILE A 160 -7.47 9.20 12.31
C ILE A 160 -8.27 8.18 13.14
N LYS A 161 -9.58 8.42 13.29
CA LYS A 161 -10.48 7.43 13.88
C LYS A 161 -11.00 6.52 12.76
N GLN A 162 -10.52 5.29 12.73
CA GLN A 162 -10.90 4.29 11.75
C GLN A 162 -12.39 3.95 11.87
N ASP A 163 -13.04 3.61 10.75
CA ASP A 163 -14.42 3.11 10.73
C ASP A 163 -14.52 1.80 11.52
N GLU A 164 -15.58 1.61 12.28
CA GLU A 164 -15.76 0.50 13.22
C GLU A 164 -15.59 -0.89 12.56
N VAL A 165 -15.97 -1.02 11.28
CA VAL A 165 -15.86 -2.28 10.55
C VAL A 165 -14.37 -2.68 10.40
N LEU A 166 -13.50 -1.72 10.05
CA LEU A 166 -12.08 -1.98 9.90
C LEU A 166 -11.33 -1.92 11.24
N ASP A 167 -11.84 -1.14 12.21
CA ASP A 167 -11.27 -1.07 13.54
C ASP A 167 -11.35 -2.42 14.28
N ARG A 168 -12.41 -3.21 14.05
CA ARG A 168 -12.54 -4.58 14.56
C ARG A 168 -11.45 -5.52 14.04
N LEU A 169 -10.92 -5.27 12.84
CA LEU A 169 -9.84 -6.08 12.28
C LEU A 169 -8.52 -5.80 13.01
N ASN A 170 -8.18 -4.52 13.13
CA ASN A 170 -6.95 -4.10 13.80
C ASN A 170 -7.16 -2.75 14.51
N PRO A 171 -7.57 -2.77 15.79
CA PRO A 171 -7.94 -1.56 16.52
C PRO A 171 -6.76 -0.62 16.81
N ASN A 172 -5.53 -1.11 16.74
CA ASN A 172 -4.32 -0.35 17.06
C ASN A 172 -3.65 0.25 15.82
N ASN A 173 -3.98 -0.27 14.63
CA ASN A 173 -3.32 0.15 13.38
C ASN A 173 -4.33 0.37 12.26
N LEU A 174 -4.06 1.35 11.41
CA LEU A 174 -4.92 1.66 10.28
C LEU A 174 -4.83 0.57 9.20
N SER A 175 -5.97 -0.05 8.93
CA SER A 175 -6.21 -0.78 7.69
C SER A 175 -6.56 0.20 6.58
N PHE A 176 -6.17 -0.08 5.35
CA PHE A 176 -6.45 0.80 4.23
C PHE A 176 -6.76 0.03 2.95
N ILE A 177 -7.52 0.65 2.08
CA ILE A 177 -7.85 0.11 0.78
C ILE A 177 -6.87 0.68 -0.22
N ARG A 178 -6.21 -0.19 -0.97
CA ARG A 178 -5.30 0.16 -2.04
C ARG A 178 -6.00 0.01 -3.37
N PHE A 179 -6.04 1.11 -4.11
CA PHE A 179 -6.57 1.16 -5.46
C PHE A 179 -5.43 1.25 -6.46
N ILE A 180 -5.50 0.44 -7.51
CA ILE A 180 -4.64 0.56 -8.69
C ILE A 180 -5.48 1.19 -9.78
N THR A 181 -4.99 2.30 -10.33
CA THR A 181 -5.71 3.04 -11.38
C THR A 181 -4.88 3.11 -12.65
N PHE A 182 -5.55 3.04 -13.79
CA PHE A 182 -4.92 3.17 -15.11
C PHE A 182 -5.85 3.88 -16.10
N LYS A 183 -5.35 4.89 -16.82
CA LYS A 183 -6.11 5.68 -17.82
C LYS A 183 -7.50 6.14 -17.30
N ASP A 184 -7.50 6.70 -16.09
CA ASP A 184 -8.70 7.21 -15.40
C ASP A 184 -9.69 6.13 -14.88
N ASN A 185 -9.37 4.84 -15.07
CA ASN A 185 -10.16 3.73 -14.55
C ASN A 185 -9.52 3.16 -13.27
N ILE A 186 -10.35 2.72 -12.34
CA ILE A 186 -9.92 1.86 -11.24
C ILE A 186 -9.88 0.44 -11.80
N ILE A 187 -8.68 -0.16 -11.88
CA ILE A 187 -8.51 -1.49 -12.48
C ILE A 187 -8.42 -2.60 -11.44
N PHE A 188 -8.04 -2.28 -10.20
CA PHE A 188 -7.96 -3.25 -9.12
C PHE A 188 -8.09 -2.57 -7.76
N SER A 189 -8.63 -3.29 -6.77
CA SER A 189 -8.65 -2.84 -5.38
C SER A 189 -8.47 -3.99 -4.41
N TYR A 190 -7.82 -3.71 -3.28
CA TYR A 190 -7.61 -4.68 -2.23
C TYR A 190 -7.45 -4.03 -0.86
N LEU A 191 -7.87 -4.74 0.18
CA LEU A 191 -7.66 -4.34 1.56
C LEU A 191 -6.25 -4.73 2.00
N VAL A 192 -5.61 -3.84 2.73
CA VAL A 192 -4.31 -4.07 3.37
C VAL A 192 -4.47 -3.84 4.86
N THR A 193 -4.07 -4.82 5.67
CA THR A 193 -4.01 -4.70 7.13
C THR A 193 -2.75 -5.38 7.67
N SER A 194 -2.37 -5.08 8.91
CA SER A 194 -1.24 -5.73 9.57
C SER A 194 -1.71 -6.98 10.30
N LYS A 195 -0.97 -8.07 10.21
CA LYS A 195 -1.21 -9.29 11.01
C LYS A 195 -0.65 -9.19 12.44
N GLU A 196 0.02 -8.09 12.75
CA GLU A 196 0.71 -7.80 14.03
C GLU A 196 0.23 -6.48 14.63
N ASP A 197 0.55 -6.24 15.89
CA ASP A 197 0.20 -5.00 16.59
C ASP A 197 1.19 -3.85 16.28
N TYR A 198 1.55 -3.72 15.01
CA TYR A 198 2.43 -2.66 14.48
C TYR A 198 1.88 -2.09 13.19
N GLU A 199 2.32 -0.89 12.83
CA GLU A 199 1.99 -0.29 11.53
C GLU A 199 2.26 -1.26 10.37
N VAL A 200 1.44 -1.16 9.32
CA VAL A 200 1.56 -2.00 8.12
C VAL A 200 2.93 -1.81 7.48
N THR A 201 3.64 -2.91 7.31
CA THR A 201 4.91 -3.02 6.58
C THR A 201 4.82 -4.18 5.59
N THR A 202 5.78 -4.29 4.67
CA THR A 202 5.82 -5.41 3.71
C THR A 202 5.94 -6.78 4.39
N SER A 203 6.52 -6.85 5.59
CA SER A 203 6.74 -8.12 6.31
C SER A 203 5.53 -8.59 7.12
N ASN A 204 4.68 -7.66 7.60
CA ASN A 204 3.56 -7.97 8.47
C ASN A 204 2.18 -7.77 7.81
N GLN A 205 2.13 -7.31 6.56
CA GLN A 205 0.87 -7.10 5.88
C GLN A 205 0.20 -8.40 5.47
N ILE A 206 -1.13 -8.40 5.54
CA ILE A 206 -2.01 -9.34 4.86
C ILE A 206 -2.96 -8.57 3.94
N ILE A 207 -3.23 -9.14 2.78
CA ILE A 207 -3.97 -8.49 1.70
C ILE A 207 -5.09 -9.38 1.17
N ALA A 208 -6.22 -8.77 0.79
CA ALA A 208 -7.34 -9.48 0.16
C ALA A 208 -7.98 -8.62 -0.92
N SER A 209 -8.38 -9.24 -2.03
CA SER A 209 -9.05 -8.51 -3.13
C SER A 209 -10.45 -8.05 -2.71
N ILE A 210 -10.87 -6.94 -3.33
CA ILE A 210 -12.18 -6.34 -3.15
C ILE A 210 -12.86 -6.28 -4.51
N ASN A 211 -14.07 -6.79 -4.59
CA ASN A 211 -14.91 -6.66 -5.76
C ASN A 211 -15.25 -5.18 -6.01
N LEU A 212 -14.88 -4.65 -7.16
CA LEU A 212 -15.04 -3.23 -7.50
C LEU A 212 -16.49 -2.77 -7.56
N ASP A 213 -17.42 -3.65 -7.93
CA ASP A 213 -18.83 -3.29 -8.05
C ASP A 213 -19.53 -3.22 -6.69
N THR A 214 -19.18 -4.11 -5.79
CA THR A 214 -19.91 -4.30 -4.52
C THR A 214 -19.17 -3.80 -3.29
N GLY A 215 -17.84 -3.70 -3.32
CA GLY A 215 -17.02 -3.45 -2.14
C GLY A 215 -16.89 -4.63 -1.20
N LEU A 216 -17.32 -5.82 -1.63
CA LEU A 216 -17.18 -7.06 -0.86
C LEU A 216 -15.75 -7.59 -0.99
N ILE A 217 -15.17 -8.06 0.11
CA ILE A 217 -13.93 -8.84 0.07
C ILE A 217 -14.27 -10.19 -0.54
N ASP A 218 -13.71 -10.48 -1.70
CA ASP A 218 -14.02 -11.64 -2.55
C ASP A 218 -12.90 -12.70 -2.58
N SER A 219 -11.90 -12.54 -1.72
CA SER A 219 -10.82 -13.52 -1.55
C SER A 219 -10.48 -13.77 -0.09
N PRO A 220 -9.82 -14.90 0.24
CA PRO A 220 -9.07 -15.04 1.48
C PRO A 220 -8.00 -13.94 1.61
N PHE A 221 -7.54 -13.70 2.84
CA PHE A 221 -6.36 -12.87 3.05
C PHE A 221 -5.08 -13.69 2.87
N TYR A 222 -4.09 -13.08 2.23
CA TYR A 222 -2.78 -13.68 1.98
C TYR A 222 -1.68 -12.75 2.50
N ASP A 223 -0.61 -13.33 3.05
CA ASP A 223 0.68 -12.62 3.11
C ASP A 223 1.51 -12.86 1.83
N LEU A 224 2.64 -12.17 1.69
CA LEU A 224 3.52 -12.34 0.52
C LEU A 224 4.21 -13.71 0.46
N SER A 225 4.14 -14.51 1.54
CA SER A 225 4.55 -15.90 1.56
C SER A 225 3.45 -16.87 1.13
N LYS A 226 2.26 -16.34 0.77
CA LYS A 226 1.05 -17.09 0.35
C LYS A 226 0.40 -17.89 1.48
N ASN A 227 0.68 -17.55 2.74
CA ASN A 227 -0.09 -18.09 3.84
C ASN A 227 -1.50 -17.51 3.78
N ILE A 228 -2.49 -18.36 4.03
CA ILE A 228 -3.92 -18.01 4.00
C ILE A 228 -4.39 -17.69 5.42
N TYR A 229 -5.19 -16.64 5.54
CA TYR A 229 -5.80 -16.20 6.78
C TYR A 229 -7.32 -16.07 6.59
N GLU A 230 -8.08 -16.88 7.33
CA GLU A 230 -9.55 -16.79 7.37
C GLU A 230 -10.02 -15.87 8.50
N GLU A 231 -9.19 -15.75 9.54
CA GLU A 231 -9.37 -14.86 10.68
C GLU A 231 -8.15 -13.98 10.87
N HIS A 232 -8.36 -12.78 11.39
CA HIS A 232 -7.23 -11.91 11.72
C HIS A 232 -6.39 -12.52 12.85
N PRO A 233 -5.06 -12.66 12.69
CA PRO A 233 -4.22 -13.40 13.65
C PRO A 233 -4.31 -12.93 15.10
N LEU A 234 -4.45 -11.62 15.32
CA LEU A 234 -4.54 -11.03 16.66
C LEU A 234 -5.96 -10.99 17.21
N THR A 235 -6.89 -10.40 16.45
CA THR A 235 -8.23 -10.10 16.95
C THR A 235 -9.21 -11.26 16.79
N LYS A 236 -8.85 -12.28 16.02
CA LYS A 236 -9.74 -13.40 15.64
C LYS A 236 -11.01 -12.96 14.92
N SER A 237 -11.03 -11.72 14.45
CA SER A 237 -12.14 -11.21 13.64
C SER A 237 -12.19 -11.97 12.31
N PRO A 238 -13.38 -12.43 11.85
CA PRO A 238 -13.52 -13.08 10.56
C PRO A 238 -13.16 -12.10 9.44
N LEU A 239 -12.42 -12.58 8.45
CA LEU A 239 -11.90 -11.81 7.34
C LEU A 239 -12.72 -12.00 6.05
N LEU A 240 -13.48 -13.09 5.98
CA LEU A 240 -14.32 -13.41 4.82
C LEU A 240 -15.65 -12.64 4.88
N TRP A 241 -16.17 -12.27 3.70
CA TRP A 241 -17.47 -11.62 3.52
C TRP A 241 -17.57 -10.21 4.13
N LEU A 242 -16.44 -9.60 4.46
CA LEU A 242 -16.43 -8.23 4.90
C LEU A 242 -16.79 -7.30 3.72
N THR A 243 -17.75 -6.41 3.96
CA THR A 243 -18.08 -5.35 2.98
C THR A 243 -17.49 -4.03 3.44
N ILE A 244 -16.78 -3.35 2.55
CA ILE A 244 -16.21 -2.03 2.83
C ILE A 244 -17.34 -1.00 2.96
N PRO A 245 -17.42 -0.30 4.09
CA PRO A 245 -18.49 0.68 4.31
C PRO A 245 -18.38 1.86 3.32
N LYS A 246 -19.52 2.44 2.96
CA LYS A 246 -19.58 3.65 2.10
C LYS A 246 -18.86 3.49 0.75
N TRP A 247 -18.85 2.28 0.17
CA TRP A 247 -18.09 1.93 -1.03
C TRP A 247 -18.30 2.89 -2.22
N PRO A 248 -19.54 3.25 -2.62
CA PRO A 248 -19.73 4.19 -3.72
C PRO A 248 -19.12 5.58 -3.46
N ARG A 249 -19.06 6.02 -2.20
CA ARG A 249 -18.38 7.27 -1.81
C ARG A 249 -16.88 7.16 -1.96
N THR A 250 -16.33 5.98 -1.67
CA THR A 250 -14.90 5.69 -1.80
C THR A 250 -14.47 5.72 -3.26
N LEU A 251 -15.20 5.08 -4.17
CA LEU A 251 -14.92 5.13 -5.60
C LEU A 251 -14.98 6.56 -6.15
N ARG A 252 -15.99 7.34 -5.75
CA ARG A 252 -16.07 8.77 -6.12
C ARG A 252 -14.88 9.58 -5.61
N LEU A 253 -14.39 9.29 -4.40
CA LEU A 253 -13.20 9.96 -3.86
C LEU A 253 -11.96 9.64 -4.73
N VAL A 254 -11.72 8.37 -5.06
CA VAL A 254 -10.61 7.95 -5.91
C VAL A 254 -10.65 8.66 -7.26
N ASN A 255 -11.80 8.68 -7.93
CA ASN A 255 -11.98 9.38 -9.21
C ASN A 255 -11.71 10.90 -9.09
N ARG A 256 -12.17 11.54 -8.01
CA ARG A 256 -11.89 12.96 -7.76
C ARG A 256 -10.39 13.23 -7.57
N ILE A 257 -9.69 12.34 -6.87
CA ILE A 257 -8.23 12.44 -6.68
C ILE A 257 -7.52 12.34 -8.03
N GLN A 258 -7.86 11.35 -8.88
CA GLN A 258 -7.30 11.19 -10.22
C GLN A 258 -7.46 12.47 -11.05
N ASN A 259 -8.64 13.10 -10.99
CA ASN A 259 -8.93 14.34 -11.73
C ASN A 259 -8.06 15.54 -11.28
N THR A 260 -7.47 15.53 -10.07
CA THR A 260 -6.54 16.59 -9.63
C THR A 260 -5.10 16.43 -10.14
N ILE A 261 -4.81 15.27 -10.73
CA ILE A 261 -3.47 14.88 -11.21
C ILE A 261 -3.55 14.20 -12.58
N PRO A 262 -4.17 14.85 -13.59
CA PRO A 262 -4.53 14.23 -14.87
C PRO A 262 -3.34 13.73 -15.69
N ASP A 263 -2.13 14.26 -15.44
CA ASP A 263 -0.90 13.85 -16.14
C ASP A 263 -0.30 12.53 -15.60
N ASN A 264 -0.95 11.90 -14.63
CA ASN A 264 -0.49 10.67 -14.00
C ASN A 264 -1.59 9.62 -14.13
N LYS A 265 -1.41 8.71 -15.07
CA LYS A 265 -2.45 7.75 -15.48
C LYS A 265 -2.26 6.34 -14.88
N TYR A 266 -1.15 6.06 -14.22
CA TYR A 266 -0.87 4.78 -13.57
C TYR A 266 -0.48 5.02 -12.10
N LEU A 267 -1.44 4.88 -11.20
CA LEU A 267 -1.27 5.26 -9.79
C LEU A 267 -1.69 4.12 -8.85
N GLN A 268 -1.07 4.13 -7.69
CA GLN A 268 -1.57 3.50 -6.49
C GLN A 268 -2.12 4.58 -5.56
N ILE A 269 -3.35 4.42 -5.09
CA ILE A 269 -4.03 5.35 -4.19
C ILE A 269 -4.48 4.57 -2.97
N ASP A 270 -3.99 4.94 -1.79
CA ASP A 270 -4.34 4.31 -0.52
C ASP A 270 -5.38 5.16 0.22
N ILE A 271 -6.52 4.55 0.54
CA ILE A 271 -7.67 5.18 1.20
C ILE A 271 -7.90 4.51 2.57
N VAL A 272 -8.01 5.31 3.62
CA VAL A 272 -8.48 4.86 4.93
C VAL A 272 -9.98 5.15 5.07
N MET A 273 -10.70 4.23 5.69
CA MET A 273 -12.10 4.45 6.04
C MET A 273 -12.18 5.04 7.43
N THR A 274 -12.78 6.21 7.54
CA THR A 274 -13.01 6.89 8.82
C THR A 274 -14.50 6.94 9.14
N ASN A 275 -14.85 7.26 10.38
CA ASN A 275 -16.26 7.44 10.76
C ASN A 275 -16.96 8.51 9.89
N ASP A 276 -16.21 9.53 9.44
CA ASP A 276 -16.72 10.61 8.59
C ASP A 276 -16.74 10.23 7.10
N GLY A 277 -16.17 9.10 6.75
CA GLY A 277 -16.09 8.57 5.38
C GLY A 277 -14.67 8.28 4.92
N PRO A 278 -14.48 8.01 3.61
CA PRO A 278 -13.17 7.72 3.04
C PRO A 278 -12.26 8.95 3.09
N SER A 279 -10.99 8.73 3.41
CA SER A 279 -9.93 9.74 3.47
C SER A 279 -8.70 9.26 2.72
N LEU A 280 -8.09 10.14 1.96
CA LEU A 280 -6.81 9.85 1.32
C LEU A 280 -5.73 9.63 2.38
N LYS A 281 -5.00 8.52 2.25
CA LYS A 281 -3.83 8.19 3.09
C LYS A 281 -2.53 8.45 2.34
N ASP A 282 -2.43 7.95 1.11
CA ASP A 282 -1.21 8.08 0.31
C ASP A 282 -1.49 7.94 -1.19
N ILE A 283 -0.55 8.45 -2.01
CA ILE A 283 -0.49 8.24 -3.45
C ILE A 283 0.93 7.86 -3.82
N SER A 284 1.06 6.83 -4.66
CA SER A 284 2.33 6.42 -5.26
C SER A 284 2.24 6.46 -6.79
N THR A 285 3.25 7.07 -7.42
CA THR A 285 3.48 6.99 -8.87
C THR A 285 4.20 5.71 -9.28
N MET A 286 4.48 4.84 -8.31
CA MET A 286 5.15 3.55 -8.49
C MET A 286 4.28 2.45 -7.85
N PRO A 287 3.19 2.02 -8.50
CA PRO A 287 2.32 0.98 -7.97
C PRO A 287 3.07 -0.31 -7.65
N ASN A 288 2.72 -0.92 -6.52
CA ASN A 288 3.26 -2.23 -6.14
C ASN A 288 2.55 -3.35 -6.91
N TYR A 289 3.00 -3.58 -8.16
CA TYR A 289 2.39 -4.58 -9.05
C TYR A 289 2.46 -6.01 -8.49
N GLN A 290 3.39 -6.29 -7.62
CA GLN A 290 3.61 -7.63 -7.07
C GLN A 290 2.44 -8.09 -6.20
N GLU A 291 1.89 -7.18 -5.39
CA GLU A 291 0.77 -7.48 -4.50
C GLU A 291 -0.51 -7.78 -5.30
N PHE A 292 -0.91 -6.89 -6.19
CA PHE A 292 -2.15 -7.10 -6.92
C PHE A 292 -2.05 -8.20 -7.98
N GLN A 293 -0.86 -8.43 -8.57
CA GLN A 293 -0.67 -9.60 -9.44
C GLN A 293 -0.71 -10.91 -8.65
N LEU A 294 -0.11 -10.94 -7.44
CA LEU A 294 -0.21 -12.11 -6.58
C LEU A 294 -1.66 -12.43 -6.24
N LEU A 295 -2.45 -11.44 -5.81
CA LEU A 295 -3.87 -11.62 -5.54
C LEU A 295 -4.65 -12.09 -6.76
N SER A 296 -4.40 -11.51 -7.93
CA SER A 296 -5.05 -11.92 -9.17
C SER A 296 -4.75 -13.37 -9.53
N LEU A 297 -3.51 -13.81 -9.39
CA LEU A 297 -3.10 -15.19 -9.65
C LEU A 297 -3.73 -16.18 -8.65
N LEU A 298 -3.76 -15.83 -7.36
CA LEU A 298 -4.30 -16.70 -6.32
C LEU A 298 -5.83 -16.85 -6.40
N ASN A 299 -6.53 -15.84 -6.92
CA ASN A 299 -7.98 -15.82 -7.03
C ASN A 299 -8.51 -16.15 -8.43
N HIS A 300 -7.66 -16.65 -9.33
CA HIS A 300 -8.03 -16.99 -10.71
C HIS A 300 -8.69 -15.85 -11.50
N HIS A 301 -8.36 -14.59 -11.16
CA HIS A 301 -8.77 -13.43 -11.95
C HIS A 301 -8.02 -13.37 -13.28
N LYS A 302 -8.52 -12.51 -14.21
CA LYS A 302 -7.84 -12.27 -15.50
C LYS A 302 -6.36 -11.94 -15.31
N LEU A 303 -5.53 -12.39 -16.24
CA LEU A 303 -4.13 -12.03 -16.27
C LEU A 303 -4.00 -10.50 -16.33
N ILE A 304 -3.21 -9.94 -15.42
CA ILE A 304 -3.20 -8.50 -15.13
C ILE A 304 -2.78 -7.66 -16.32
N LYS A 305 -1.95 -8.20 -17.23
CA LYS A 305 -1.48 -7.45 -18.39
C LYS A 305 -2.63 -7.00 -19.29
N ASP A 306 -3.70 -7.79 -19.38
CA ASP A 306 -4.90 -7.45 -20.14
C ASP A 306 -5.64 -6.23 -19.58
N MET A 307 -5.42 -5.90 -18.30
CA MET A 307 -6.01 -4.70 -17.68
C MET A 307 -5.34 -3.40 -18.12
N PHE A 308 -4.19 -3.48 -18.82
CA PHE A 308 -3.40 -2.34 -19.29
C PHE A 308 -3.50 -2.10 -20.81
N GLU A 309 -4.27 -2.91 -21.51
CA GLU A 309 -4.61 -2.75 -22.91
C GLU A 309 -5.91 -1.95 -23.09
#